data_e37d21adf12fa1fd2cbeed2f0aa10dd8
#
_entry.id   e37d21adf12fa1fd2cbeed2f0aa10dd8
#
_cell.length_a   1.000
_cell.length_b   1.000
_cell.length_c   1.000
_cell.angle_alpha   90.00
_cell.angle_beta   90.00
_cell.angle_gamma   90.00
#
_symmetry.space_group_name_H-M   'P 1'
#
loop_
_entity.id
_entity.type
_entity.pdbx_description
1 polymer ?
#
loop_
_entity_poly.entity_id
_entity_poly.type
_entity_poly.pdbx_seq_one_letter_code
_entity_poly.pdbx_strand_id
1 'polypeptide(L)'
;NRLRLNTIHVTHDFEEAIALGDRIAVMGEGRIAQIGTPGQVFRHPNSEFVARFTKTRDIFEGEVSDGSEGQGVFNVDGTKIAVATTLRGRLHASIRPEDILVSKEPLQSNTFNSFQGTITRKVDRGTLVYLTVNVPPDFVCLLLHRSVEEMGLEEGQQVFVAFKVSDVNIF
;
A
#
# COMPACT_ATOMS: atom_id res chain seq x y z
N ASN A 1 -21.44 -12.51 33.07
CA ASN A 1 -22.49 -12.23 32.08
C ASN A 1 -21.98 -11.16 31.11
N ARG A 2 -21.51 -11.57 29.92
CA ARG A 2 -21.23 -10.60 28.84
C ARG A 2 -22.57 -10.26 28.18
N LEU A 3 -23.05 -9.04 28.40
CA LEU A 3 -24.16 -8.49 27.64
C LEU A 3 -23.74 -8.44 26.16
N ARG A 4 -24.49 -9.10 25.26
CA ARG A 4 -24.31 -8.96 23.81
C ARG A 4 -25.04 -7.69 23.37
N LEU A 5 -24.33 -6.58 23.42
CA LEU A 5 -24.84 -5.29 22.95
C LEU A 5 -24.29 -4.99 21.56
N ASN A 6 -25.18 -4.60 20.65
CA ASN A 6 -24.75 -4.00 19.40
C ASN A 6 -24.54 -2.50 19.64
N THR A 7 -23.33 -2.04 19.38
CA THR A 7 -22.95 -0.64 19.56
C THR A 7 -22.53 -0.06 18.22
N ILE A 8 -23.03 1.13 17.90
CA ILE A 8 -22.53 1.93 16.78
C ILE A 8 -21.69 3.05 17.38
N HIS A 9 -20.42 3.09 16.98
CA HIS A 9 -19.46 4.11 17.36
C HIS A 9 -19.08 4.94 16.13
N VAL A 10 -19.16 6.26 16.24
CA VAL A 10 -18.76 7.19 15.17
C VAL A 10 -17.48 7.87 15.58
N THR A 11 -16.45 7.71 14.79
CA THR A 11 -15.14 8.30 15.03
C THR A 11 -14.49 8.74 13.72
N HIS A 12 -13.54 9.65 13.79
CA HIS A 12 -12.62 9.98 12.70
C HIS A 12 -11.21 9.45 12.97
N ASP A 13 -11.02 8.74 14.07
CA ASP A 13 -9.76 8.11 14.44
C ASP A 13 -9.72 6.66 13.95
N PHE A 14 -8.73 6.35 13.11
CA PHE A 14 -8.55 5.03 12.52
C PHE A 14 -8.11 3.98 13.53
N GLU A 15 -7.22 4.35 14.47
CA GLU A 15 -6.70 3.44 15.46
C GLU A 15 -7.82 3.00 16.40
N GLU A 16 -8.68 3.95 16.79
CA GLU A 16 -9.87 3.66 17.57
C GLU A 16 -10.84 2.75 16.80
N ALA A 17 -11.13 3.06 15.53
CA ALA A 17 -11.99 2.24 14.70
C ALA A 17 -11.47 0.80 14.54
N ILE A 18 -10.15 0.64 14.34
CA ILE A 18 -9.51 -0.68 14.23
C ILE A 18 -9.55 -1.44 15.55
N ALA A 19 -9.31 -0.76 16.67
CA ALA A 19 -9.20 -1.38 17.98
C ALA A 19 -10.55 -1.84 18.54
N LEU A 20 -11.63 -1.11 18.23
CA LEU A 20 -12.96 -1.33 18.84
C LEU A 20 -13.96 -1.99 17.91
N GLY A 21 -13.80 -1.85 16.59
CA GLY A 21 -14.80 -2.26 15.62
C GLY A 21 -14.66 -3.70 15.14
N ASP A 22 -15.70 -4.52 15.31
CA ASP A 22 -15.81 -5.80 14.62
C ASP A 22 -16.02 -5.58 13.11
N ARG A 23 -16.73 -4.51 12.76
CA ARG A 23 -16.95 -4.03 11.39
C ARG A 23 -16.81 -2.53 11.32
N ILE A 24 -16.28 -2.05 10.21
CA ILE A 24 -16.08 -0.62 9.94
C ILE A 24 -16.88 -0.26 8.69
N ALA A 25 -17.61 0.84 8.76
CA ALA A 25 -18.24 1.48 7.63
C ALA A 25 -17.53 2.81 7.33
N VAL A 26 -16.92 2.93 6.17
CA VAL A 26 -16.37 4.20 5.67
C VAL A 26 -17.49 4.96 5.00
N MET A 27 -17.72 6.19 5.46
CA MET A 27 -18.77 7.07 4.92
C MET A 27 -18.14 8.27 4.20
N GLY A 28 -18.68 8.61 3.06
CA GLY A 28 -18.36 9.81 2.31
C GLY A 28 -19.60 10.35 1.61
N GLU A 29 -19.76 11.67 1.55
CA GLU A 29 -20.86 12.35 0.86
C GLU A 29 -22.25 11.83 1.27
N GLY A 30 -22.43 11.47 2.53
CA GLY A 30 -23.70 10.96 3.07
C GLY A 30 -24.01 9.51 2.69
N ARG A 31 -23.05 8.76 2.12
CA ARG A 31 -23.21 7.36 1.68
C ARG A 31 -22.14 6.47 2.31
N ILE A 32 -22.44 5.19 2.44
CA ILE A 32 -21.45 4.19 2.81
C ILE A 32 -20.63 3.85 1.55
N ALA A 33 -19.36 4.18 1.57
CA ALA A 33 -18.41 3.86 0.49
C ALA A 33 -17.94 2.40 0.56
N GLN A 34 -17.63 1.93 1.77
CA GLN A 34 -17.25 0.53 2.01
C GLN A 34 -17.65 0.12 3.43
N ILE A 35 -18.02 -1.15 3.58
CA ILE A 35 -18.25 -1.77 4.90
C ILE A 35 -17.59 -3.15 4.92
N GLY A 36 -16.88 -3.45 6.01
CA GLY A 36 -16.18 -4.72 6.16
C GLY A 36 -15.52 -4.87 7.53
N THR A 37 -14.76 -5.93 7.71
CA THR A 37 -13.85 -6.05 8.85
C THR A 37 -12.74 -5.00 8.74
N PRO A 38 -12.03 -4.65 9.84
CA PRO A 38 -10.88 -3.75 9.77
C PRO A 38 -9.89 -4.14 8.66
N GLY A 39 -9.51 -5.43 8.58
CA GLY A 39 -8.61 -5.92 7.53
C GLY A 39 -9.12 -5.70 6.11
N GLN A 40 -10.41 -5.92 5.86
CA GLN A 40 -11.02 -5.70 4.55
C GLN A 40 -11.02 -4.23 4.16
N VAL A 41 -11.38 -3.34 5.07
CA VAL A 41 -11.47 -1.90 4.78
C VAL A 41 -10.08 -1.29 4.61
N PHE A 42 -9.13 -1.64 5.49
CA PHE A 42 -7.81 -1.03 5.48
C PHE A 42 -6.82 -1.67 4.51
N ARG A 43 -6.89 -2.99 4.26
CA ARG A 43 -5.97 -3.67 3.36
C ARG A 43 -6.50 -3.84 1.93
N HIS A 44 -7.82 -3.85 1.76
CA HIS A 44 -8.48 -4.05 0.47
C HIS A 44 -9.52 -2.95 0.24
N PRO A 45 -9.11 -1.68 0.11
CA PRO A 45 -10.02 -0.61 -0.29
C PRO A 45 -10.61 -0.93 -1.67
N ASN A 46 -11.89 -0.65 -1.84
CA ASN A 46 -12.63 -0.92 -3.07
C ASN A 46 -12.73 0.31 -4.00
N SER A 47 -12.12 1.41 -3.63
CA SER A 47 -12.14 2.67 -4.38
C SER A 47 -10.99 3.57 -3.96
N GLU A 48 -10.60 4.50 -4.85
CA GLU A 48 -9.61 5.52 -4.55
C GLU A 48 -9.99 6.36 -3.33
N PHE A 49 -11.28 6.68 -3.17
CA PHE A 49 -11.76 7.41 -1.99
C PHE A 49 -11.42 6.66 -0.69
N VAL A 50 -11.75 5.36 -0.61
CA VAL A 50 -11.46 4.55 0.58
C VAL A 50 -9.95 4.39 0.78
N ALA A 51 -9.18 4.16 -0.28
CA ALA A 51 -7.72 4.06 -0.21
C ALA A 51 -7.08 5.34 0.35
N ARG A 52 -7.48 6.50 -0.16
CA ARG A 52 -7.03 7.80 0.38
C ARG A 52 -7.50 8.03 1.81
N PHE A 53 -8.76 7.68 2.10
CA PHE A 53 -9.32 7.79 3.44
C PHE A 53 -8.54 6.93 4.44
N THR A 54 -8.11 5.74 4.08
CA THR A 54 -7.29 4.84 4.92
C THR A 54 -5.79 5.19 4.92
N LYS A 55 -5.42 6.39 4.42
CA LYS A 55 -4.05 6.92 4.38
C LYS A 55 -3.06 6.08 3.55
N THR A 56 -3.55 5.29 2.61
CA THR A 56 -2.68 4.68 1.60
C THR A 56 -2.05 5.79 0.76
N ARG A 57 -0.73 5.79 0.64
CA ARG A 57 0.01 6.87 -0.05
C ARG A 57 0.22 6.57 -1.52
N ASP A 58 0.60 5.33 -1.82
CA ASP A 58 0.89 4.90 -3.19
C ASP A 58 -0.40 4.39 -3.83
N ILE A 59 -1.05 5.28 -4.56
CA ILE A 59 -2.25 4.99 -5.35
C ILE A 59 -1.94 5.43 -6.77
N PHE A 60 -1.92 4.46 -7.69
CA PHE A 60 -1.55 4.64 -9.09
C PHE A 60 -2.73 4.34 -9.99
N GLU A 61 -2.91 5.12 -11.05
CA GLU A 61 -3.82 4.80 -12.14
C GLU A 61 -3.02 4.19 -13.28
N GLY A 62 -3.46 3.04 -13.79
CA GLY A 62 -2.75 2.34 -14.83
C GLY A 62 -3.62 1.31 -15.52
N GLU A 63 -3.03 0.45 -16.33
CA GLU A 63 -3.72 -0.57 -17.11
C GLU A 63 -3.29 -1.97 -16.70
N VAL A 64 -4.28 -2.83 -16.40
CA VAL A 64 -4.05 -4.25 -16.12
C VAL A 64 -4.27 -5.06 -17.40
N SER A 65 -3.23 -5.79 -17.79
CA SER A 65 -3.23 -6.74 -18.89
C SER A 65 -2.94 -8.18 -18.42
N ASP A 66 -3.02 -9.13 -19.32
CA ASP A 66 -2.65 -10.51 -19.02
C ASP A 66 -1.14 -10.63 -18.77
N GLY A 67 -0.81 -11.32 -17.69
CA GLY A 67 0.54 -11.73 -17.34
C GLY A 67 0.73 -13.24 -17.51
N SER A 68 1.86 -13.75 -17.05
CA SER A 68 2.15 -15.20 -17.00
C SER A 68 1.44 -15.86 -15.81
N GLU A 69 1.16 -17.16 -15.95
CA GLU A 69 0.67 -18.03 -14.85
C GLU A 69 -0.64 -17.57 -14.17
N GLY A 70 -1.55 -16.88 -14.93
CA GLY A 70 -2.83 -16.43 -14.40
C GLY A 70 -2.77 -15.17 -13.53
N GLN A 71 -1.62 -14.54 -13.44
CA GLN A 71 -1.44 -13.23 -12.83
C GLN A 71 -1.79 -12.11 -13.81
N GLY A 72 -2.06 -10.91 -13.31
CA GLY A 72 -2.15 -9.69 -14.11
C GLY A 72 -0.82 -8.95 -14.12
N VAL A 73 -0.65 -8.05 -15.09
CA VAL A 73 0.41 -7.07 -15.13
C VAL A 73 -0.20 -5.68 -15.14
N PHE A 74 0.03 -4.93 -14.09
CA PHE A 74 -0.37 -3.53 -13.98
C PHE A 74 0.76 -2.65 -14.53
N ASN A 75 0.45 -1.88 -15.57
CA ASN A 75 1.41 -0.97 -16.22
C ASN A 75 1.10 0.46 -15.80
N VAL A 76 2.09 1.13 -15.21
CA VAL A 76 2.02 2.52 -14.79
C VAL A 76 3.36 3.20 -15.09
N ASP A 77 3.34 4.32 -15.80
CA ASP A 77 4.52 5.11 -16.18
C ASP A 77 5.66 4.29 -16.81
N GLY A 78 5.31 3.20 -17.50
CA GLY A 78 6.28 2.28 -18.14
C GLY A 78 6.77 1.17 -17.23
N THR A 79 6.48 1.21 -15.93
CA THR A 79 6.81 0.15 -14.97
C THR A 79 5.73 -0.94 -14.98
N LYS A 80 6.16 -2.19 -15.07
CA LYS A 80 5.29 -3.37 -15.09
C LYS A 80 5.31 -4.03 -13.73
N ILE A 81 4.18 -4.00 -13.04
CA ILE A 81 3.99 -4.56 -11.70
C ILE A 81 3.15 -5.83 -11.83
N ALA A 82 3.68 -6.97 -11.39
CA ALA A 82 2.91 -8.20 -11.31
C ALA A 82 1.85 -8.09 -10.19
N VAL A 83 0.62 -8.48 -10.48
CA VAL A 83 -0.52 -8.34 -9.56
C VAL A 83 -1.37 -9.60 -9.51
N ALA A 84 -1.88 -9.93 -8.34
CA ALA A 84 -2.76 -11.08 -8.11
C ALA A 84 -4.24 -10.67 -8.34
N THR A 85 -4.62 -10.45 -9.60
CA THR A 85 -5.98 -10.04 -9.95
C THR A 85 -6.47 -10.67 -11.25
N THR A 86 -7.78 -10.88 -11.33
CA THR A 86 -8.47 -11.27 -12.56
C THR A 86 -9.10 -10.07 -13.29
N LEU A 87 -9.08 -8.89 -12.67
CA LEU A 87 -9.56 -7.66 -13.28
C LEU A 87 -8.67 -7.23 -14.44
N ARG A 88 -9.22 -6.57 -15.45
CA ARG A 88 -8.51 -6.09 -16.65
C ARG A 88 -8.97 -4.69 -17.01
N GLY A 89 -8.10 -3.97 -17.75
CA GLY A 89 -8.36 -2.62 -18.23
C GLY A 89 -7.80 -1.54 -17.32
N ARG A 90 -8.33 -0.32 -17.44
CA ARG A 90 -7.89 0.85 -16.68
C ARG A 90 -8.43 0.78 -15.26
N LEU A 91 -7.53 0.67 -14.29
CA LEU A 91 -7.81 0.41 -12.89
C LEU A 91 -6.84 1.20 -12.01
N HIS A 92 -7.09 1.16 -10.72
CA HIS A 92 -6.17 1.70 -9.72
C HIS A 92 -5.45 0.57 -9.00
N ALA A 93 -4.18 0.81 -8.69
CA ALA A 93 -3.39 -0.02 -7.79
C ALA A 93 -3.06 0.77 -6.53
N SER A 94 -3.11 0.12 -5.39
CA SER A 94 -2.62 0.70 -4.15
C SER A 94 -1.66 -0.22 -3.44
N ILE A 95 -0.59 0.36 -2.88
CA ILE A 95 0.43 -0.34 -2.11
C ILE A 95 0.66 0.45 -0.83
N ARG A 96 0.87 -0.25 0.28
CA ARG A 96 1.13 0.40 1.56
C ARG A 96 2.62 0.62 1.76
N PRO A 97 3.03 1.79 2.30
CA PRO A 97 4.43 2.07 2.57
C PRO A 97 5.13 1.03 3.44
N GLU A 98 4.39 0.43 4.38
CA GLU A 98 4.89 -0.60 5.29
C GLU A 98 5.07 -1.98 4.64
N ASP A 99 4.47 -2.22 3.48
CA ASP A 99 4.59 -3.48 2.73
C ASP A 99 5.74 -3.42 1.72
N ILE A 100 6.38 -2.25 1.54
CA ILE A 100 7.50 -2.05 0.62
C ILE A 100 8.83 -2.22 1.38
N LEU A 101 9.59 -3.21 0.98
CA LEU A 101 10.95 -3.44 1.45
C LEU A 101 11.94 -2.59 0.66
N VAL A 102 12.96 -2.09 1.35
CA VAL A 102 14.08 -1.39 0.70
C VAL A 102 15.36 -2.17 0.97
N SER A 103 16.17 -2.38 -0.07
CA SER A 103 17.45 -3.11 0.03
C SER A 103 18.51 -2.50 -0.90
N LYS A 104 19.78 -2.83 -0.64
CA LYS A 104 20.89 -2.44 -1.52
C LYS A 104 21.09 -3.42 -2.69
N GLU A 105 20.52 -4.61 -2.58
CA GLU A 105 20.60 -5.66 -3.60
C GLU A 105 19.20 -6.06 -4.06
N PRO A 106 19.04 -6.54 -5.31
CA PRO A 106 17.76 -6.95 -5.83
C PRO A 106 17.23 -8.19 -5.10
N LEU A 107 15.95 -8.18 -4.73
CA LEU A 107 15.27 -9.37 -4.23
C LEU A 107 14.82 -10.23 -5.41
N GLN A 108 15.48 -11.38 -5.58
CA GLN A 108 15.14 -12.33 -6.65
C GLN A 108 14.11 -13.35 -6.16
N SER A 109 12.84 -13.14 -6.53
CA SER A 109 11.77 -14.08 -6.24
C SER A 109 10.59 -13.81 -7.18
N ASN A 110 9.95 -14.86 -7.67
CA ASN A 110 8.74 -14.79 -8.51
C ASN A 110 7.47 -14.34 -7.73
N THR A 111 7.55 -14.28 -6.41
CA THR A 111 6.46 -13.80 -5.56
C THR A 111 6.57 -12.32 -5.21
N PHE A 112 7.66 -11.66 -5.62
CA PHE A 112 7.93 -10.25 -5.37
C PHE A 112 8.09 -9.48 -6.67
N ASN A 113 7.59 -8.25 -6.66
CA ASN A 113 8.04 -7.19 -7.55
C ASN A 113 9.33 -6.62 -6.98
N SER A 114 10.34 -6.37 -7.79
CA SER A 114 11.61 -5.77 -7.36
C SER A 114 12.10 -4.80 -8.42
N PHE A 115 12.31 -3.55 -8.04
CA PHE A 115 12.69 -2.46 -8.95
C PHE A 115 13.85 -1.66 -8.37
N GLN A 116 14.78 -1.30 -9.23
CA GLN A 116 15.83 -0.35 -8.87
C GLN A 116 15.31 1.08 -9.01
N GLY A 117 15.60 1.90 -8.01
CA GLY A 117 15.21 3.31 -8.00
C GLY A 117 16.20 4.17 -7.23
N THR A 118 15.95 5.47 -7.23
CA THR A 118 16.78 6.45 -6.51
C THR A 118 15.98 7.08 -5.38
N ILE A 119 16.56 7.17 -4.19
CA ILE A 119 15.95 7.88 -3.06
C ILE A 119 15.92 9.37 -3.38
N THR A 120 14.73 9.93 -3.56
CA THR A 120 14.52 11.35 -3.88
C THR A 120 14.15 12.18 -2.66
N ARG A 121 13.65 11.54 -1.61
CA ARG A 121 13.23 12.23 -0.38
C ARG A 121 13.34 11.32 0.83
N LYS A 122 13.81 11.89 1.95
CA LYS A 122 13.88 11.25 3.26
C LYS A 122 13.15 12.13 4.29
N VAL A 123 12.14 11.59 4.96
CA VAL A 123 11.38 12.30 6.00
C VAL A 123 11.42 11.50 7.27
N ASP A 124 12.22 11.98 8.21
CA ASP A 124 12.34 11.41 9.55
C ASP A 124 11.16 11.82 10.43
N ARG A 125 10.57 10.85 11.13
CA ARG A 125 9.48 11.02 12.10
C ARG A 125 9.85 10.45 13.47
N GLY A 126 11.14 10.39 13.77
CA GLY A 126 11.69 9.83 15.00
C GLY A 126 11.89 8.32 14.90
N THR A 127 10.92 7.53 15.31
CA THR A 127 11.03 6.04 15.25
C THR A 127 10.90 5.49 13.84
N LEU A 128 10.21 6.22 12.96
CA LEU A 128 9.90 5.82 11.59
C LEU A 128 10.43 6.85 10.59
N VAL A 129 10.88 6.36 9.44
CA VAL A 129 11.36 7.19 8.33
C VAL A 129 10.58 6.82 7.08
N TYR A 130 10.07 7.84 6.39
CA TYR A 130 9.50 7.69 5.05
C TYR A 130 10.58 8.01 4.02
N LEU A 131 10.81 7.07 3.11
CA LEU A 131 11.65 7.27 1.94
C LEU A 131 10.76 7.34 0.70
N THR A 132 11.00 8.32 -0.16
CA THR A 132 10.43 8.32 -1.51
C THR A 132 11.50 7.81 -2.45
N VAL A 133 11.20 6.75 -3.19
CA VAL A 133 12.10 6.13 -4.16
C VAL A 133 11.49 6.27 -5.55
N ASN A 134 12.19 6.97 -6.43
CA ASN A 134 11.78 7.14 -7.83
C ASN A 134 12.15 5.91 -8.65
N VAL A 135 11.13 5.26 -9.18
CA VAL A 135 11.21 4.09 -10.09
C VAL A 135 10.47 4.35 -11.40
N PRO A 136 9.97 5.43 -11.77
CA PRO A 136 8.65 5.83 -12.28
C PRO A 136 7.56 4.73 -12.20
N PRO A 137 6.53 4.94 -11.32
CA PRO A 137 6.29 6.12 -10.49
C PRO A 137 7.11 6.14 -9.20
N ASP A 138 6.94 7.18 -8.38
CA ASP A 138 7.52 7.25 -7.04
C ASP A 138 6.84 6.27 -6.09
N PHE A 139 7.64 5.52 -5.33
CA PHE A 139 7.16 4.67 -4.23
C PHE A 139 7.52 5.27 -2.89
N VAL A 140 6.56 5.30 -1.96
CA VAL A 140 6.77 5.75 -0.59
C VAL A 140 6.95 4.53 0.32
N CYS A 141 8.13 4.38 0.90
CA CYS A 141 8.50 3.26 1.76
C CYS A 141 8.54 3.72 3.22
N LEU A 142 8.08 2.89 4.15
CA LEU A 142 8.13 3.14 5.58
C LEU A 142 9.11 2.18 6.26
N LEU A 143 10.14 2.72 6.88
CA LEU A 143 11.18 1.96 7.54
C LEU A 143 11.34 2.39 9.00
N LEU A 144 11.90 1.50 9.82
CA LEU A 144 12.40 1.89 11.14
C LEU A 144 13.62 2.80 10.98
N HIS A 145 13.71 3.83 11.79
CA HIS A 145 14.86 4.76 11.80
C HIS A 145 16.18 4.01 11.91
N ARG A 146 16.28 3.04 12.83
CA ARG A 146 17.44 2.19 13.00
C ARG A 146 17.86 1.46 11.72
N SER A 147 16.90 0.93 10.95
CA SER A 147 17.21 0.24 9.70
C SER A 147 17.79 1.19 8.65
N VAL A 148 17.30 2.42 8.61
CA VAL A 148 17.83 3.46 7.71
C VAL A 148 19.26 3.83 8.07
N GLU A 149 19.58 3.95 9.39
CA GLU A 149 20.94 4.21 9.87
C GLU A 149 21.88 3.04 9.59
N GLU A 150 21.49 1.81 9.94
CA GLU A 150 22.30 0.59 9.73
C GLU A 150 22.62 0.37 8.25
N MET A 151 21.69 0.67 7.36
CA MET A 151 21.90 0.60 5.92
C MET A 151 22.57 1.86 5.34
N GLY A 152 22.67 2.95 6.11
CA GLY A 152 23.21 4.23 5.68
C GLY A 152 22.46 4.78 4.46
N LEU A 153 21.11 4.79 4.51
CA LEU A 153 20.27 5.25 3.40
C LEU A 153 20.16 6.78 3.40
N GLU A 154 20.55 7.38 2.25
CA GLU A 154 20.53 8.83 2.06
C GLU A 154 19.92 9.20 0.70
N GLU A 155 19.44 10.44 0.58
CA GLU A 155 18.94 10.99 -0.69
C GLU A 155 20.03 10.93 -1.78
N GLY A 156 19.61 10.61 -2.99
CA GLY A 156 20.49 10.42 -4.15
C GLY A 156 21.05 9.01 -4.31
N GLN A 157 20.90 8.13 -3.33
CA GLN A 157 21.39 6.75 -3.44
C GLN A 157 20.44 5.88 -4.28
N GLN A 158 21.04 4.93 -4.99
CA GLN A 158 20.31 3.86 -5.67
C GLN A 158 20.03 2.72 -4.68
N VAL A 159 18.79 2.27 -4.70
CA VAL A 159 18.28 1.17 -3.87
C VAL A 159 17.32 0.32 -4.69
N PHE A 160 16.95 -0.83 -4.16
CA PHE A 160 15.87 -1.64 -4.67
C PHE A 160 14.66 -1.52 -3.74
N VAL A 161 13.49 -1.32 -4.34
CA VAL A 161 12.20 -1.46 -3.67
C VAL A 161 11.60 -2.79 -4.06
N ALA A 162 11.08 -3.53 -3.08
CA ALA A 162 10.45 -4.83 -3.33
C ALA A 162 9.19 -4.99 -2.49
N PHE A 163 8.14 -5.55 -3.10
CA PHE A 163 6.86 -5.85 -2.45
C PHE A 163 6.23 -7.09 -3.07
N LYS A 164 5.43 -7.80 -2.29
CA LYS A 164 4.79 -9.02 -2.78
C LYS A 164 3.72 -8.69 -3.82
N VAL A 165 3.56 -9.61 -4.78
CA VAL A 165 2.46 -9.56 -5.76
C VAL A 165 1.09 -9.49 -5.08
N SER A 166 0.94 -10.15 -3.91
CA SER A 166 -0.29 -10.16 -3.10
C SER A 166 -0.57 -8.87 -2.34
N ASP A 167 0.44 -8.02 -2.16
CA ASP A 167 0.31 -6.78 -1.37
C ASP A 167 -0.17 -5.61 -2.23
N VAL A 168 -0.26 -5.82 -3.54
CA VAL A 168 -0.82 -4.86 -4.50
C VAL A 168 -2.33 -5.05 -4.55
N ASN A 169 -3.09 -4.07 -4.05
CA ASN A 169 -4.54 -4.09 -4.13
C ASN A 169 -5.00 -3.37 -5.41
N ILE A 170 -5.82 -4.05 -6.21
CA ILE A 170 -6.39 -3.55 -7.49
C ILE A 170 -7.88 -3.29 -7.33
N PHE A 171 -8.35 -2.11 -7.79
CA PHE A 171 -9.76 -1.70 -7.72
C PHE A 171 -10.13 -0.71 -8.82
#